data_fd3f31291923467d7088e2c642d5bf27
#
_entry.id   fd3f31291923467d7088e2c642d5bf27
#
_cell.length_a   1.000
_cell.length_b   1.000
_cell.length_c   1.000
_cell.angle_alpha   90.00
_cell.angle_beta   90.00
_cell.angle_gamma   90.00
#
_symmetry.space_group_name_H-M   'P 1'
#
loop_
_entity.id
_entity.type
_entity.pdbx_description
1 polymer ?
#
loop_
_entity_poly.entity_id
_entity_poly.type
_entity_poly.pdbx_seq_one_letter_code
_entity_poly.pdbx_strand_id
1 'polypeptide(L)'
;MSSENFHIPVLSHEAVKLLINKELPEQILVDGTLGGGGYTRLICENTTEHDKIISIDKDLNALKYAEENLTSYKEKIIFVNGNFGDIRNILIDLDIRKITGIVLDLGLSSYQLEAEDGFSFMKDTGLDMRAYKREGITAGEVLNSYDKDDLISLFEKYGEIGNAERLAGAIINKRRSAKRPWR
;
A
#
# COMPACT_ATOMS: atom_id res chain seq x y z
N MET A 1 -19.17 6.33 -15.78
CA MET A 1 -18.46 5.38 -14.92
C MET A 1 -18.75 5.80 -13.49
N SER A 2 -19.37 4.92 -12.72
CA SER A 2 -19.91 5.19 -11.39
C SER A 2 -18.80 5.64 -10.45
N SER A 3 -19.12 6.59 -9.58
CA SER A 3 -18.33 7.06 -8.45
C SER A 3 -18.10 5.90 -7.47
N GLU A 4 -17.25 4.96 -7.84
CA GLU A 4 -16.96 3.78 -7.04
C GLU A 4 -16.04 4.18 -5.89
N ASN A 5 -16.61 4.09 -4.74
CA ASN A 5 -16.10 3.92 -3.40
C ASN A 5 -14.59 3.64 -3.30
N PHE A 6 -13.78 4.67 -3.50
CA PHE A 6 -12.46 4.63 -2.89
C PHE A 6 -12.67 4.64 -1.37
N HIS A 7 -12.03 3.69 -0.73
CA HIS A 7 -12.06 3.46 0.70
C HIS A 7 -12.02 4.77 1.50
N ILE A 8 -13.01 4.97 2.37
CA ILE A 8 -12.94 6.03 3.38
C ILE A 8 -11.96 5.53 4.43
N PRO A 9 -10.80 6.20 4.60
CA PRO A 9 -9.78 5.72 5.53
C PRO A 9 -10.32 5.66 6.95
N VAL A 10 -10.01 4.57 7.65
CA VAL A 10 -10.42 4.39 9.05
C VAL A 10 -9.70 5.41 9.93
N LEU A 11 -10.45 6.04 10.86
CA LEU A 11 -9.92 7.06 11.80
C LEU A 11 -9.24 8.26 11.10
N SER A 12 -9.60 8.57 9.86
CA SER A 12 -8.92 9.59 9.06
C SER A 12 -8.99 10.98 9.68
N HIS A 13 -10.12 11.36 10.28
CA HIS A 13 -10.27 12.65 10.94
C HIS A 13 -9.40 12.77 12.19
N GLU A 14 -9.33 11.72 12.99
CA GLU A 14 -8.49 11.65 14.19
C GLU A 14 -7.02 11.69 13.82
N ALA A 15 -6.61 10.91 12.84
CA ALA A 15 -5.23 10.88 12.36
C ALA A 15 -4.80 12.23 11.81
N VAL A 16 -5.60 12.87 10.96
CA VAL A 16 -5.30 14.20 10.41
C VAL A 16 -5.26 15.27 11.50
N LYS A 17 -6.14 15.20 12.50
CA LYS A 17 -6.12 16.11 13.65
C LYS A 17 -4.82 16.00 14.47
N LEU A 18 -4.27 14.78 14.61
CA LEU A 18 -3.00 14.55 15.31
C LEU A 18 -1.80 14.92 14.43
N LEU A 19 -1.92 14.78 13.12
CA LEU A 19 -0.86 15.06 12.15
C LEU A 19 -0.55 16.55 12.05
N ILE A 20 -1.59 17.40 12.05
CA ILE A 20 -1.49 18.83 11.82
C ILE A 20 -1.14 19.57 13.11
N ASN A 21 -0.04 20.32 13.11
CA ASN A 21 0.31 21.19 14.20
C ASN A 21 -0.04 22.67 13.86
N LYS A 22 -1.17 23.14 14.41
CA LYS A 22 -1.69 24.51 14.14
C LYS A 22 -0.81 25.65 14.69
N GLU A 23 0.20 25.34 15.49
CA GLU A 23 1.16 26.34 16.02
C GLU A 23 2.27 26.66 15.03
N LEU A 24 2.45 25.85 13.99
CA LEU A 24 3.45 26.07 12.96
C LEU A 24 2.92 27.00 11.86
N PRO A 25 3.70 28.00 11.42
CA PRO A 25 3.30 28.92 10.36
C PRO A 25 3.22 28.25 8.98
N GLU A 26 4.03 27.22 8.77
CA GLU A 26 4.11 26.41 7.55
C GLU A 26 4.39 24.97 7.91
N GLN A 27 3.78 24.06 7.18
CA GLN A 27 3.96 22.62 7.35
C GLN A 27 4.27 21.94 6.03
N ILE A 28 5.13 20.94 6.08
CA ILE A 28 5.33 19.99 5.01
C ILE A 28 4.89 18.62 5.54
N LEU A 29 3.78 18.15 5.04
CA LEU A 29 3.14 16.90 5.46
C LEU A 29 3.28 15.85 4.37
N VAL A 30 3.35 14.59 4.76
CA VAL A 30 3.48 13.48 3.82
C VAL A 30 2.31 12.52 4.00
N ASP A 31 1.64 12.21 2.91
CA ASP A 31 0.78 11.04 2.76
C ASP A 31 1.57 9.98 1.98
N GLY A 32 2.09 8.97 2.68
CA GLY A 32 2.94 7.95 2.06
C GLY A 32 2.17 6.81 1.40
N THR A 33 0.83 6.86 1.48
CA THR A 33 -0.09 5.82 0.96
C THR A 33 -1.32 6.48 0.34
N LEU A 34 -1.08 7.31 -0.69
CA LEU A 34 -2.09 8.17 -1.32
C LEU A 34 -3.40 7.44 -1.66
N GLY A 35 -3.30 6.27 -2.33
CA GLY A 35 -4.47 5.53 -2.78
C GLY A 35 -5.44 6.41 -3.57
N GLY A 36 -6.69 6.47 -3.13
CA GLY A 36 -7.72 7.35 -3.72
C GLY A 36 -7.64 8.82 -3.29
N GLY A 37 -6.65 9.21 -2.48
CA GLY A 37 -6.44 10.58 -2.04
C GLY A 37 -7.27 11.00 -0.82
N GLY A 38 -7.83 10.05 -0.07
CA GLY A 38 -8.70 10.34 1.07
C GLY A 38 -8.01 11.15 2.17
N TYR A 39 -6.83 10.69 2.63
CA TYR A 39 -6.02 11.41 3.60
C TYR A 39 -5.51 12.73 3.05
N THR A 40 -4.96 12.74 1.85
CA THR A 40 -4.47 13.96 1.18
C THR A 40 -5.56 15.04 1.11
N ARG A 41 -6.80 14.67 0.74
CA ARG A 41 -7.94 15.59 0.74
C ARG A 41 -8.20 16.19 2.12
N LEU A 42 -8.32 15.34 3.14
CA LEU A 42 -8.58 15.79 4.51
C LEU A 42 -7.45 16.69 5.05
N ILE A 43 -6.19 16.40 4.71
CA ILE A 43 -5.06 17.26 5.06
C ILE A 43 -5.22 18.61 4.37
N CYS A 44 -5.52 18.64 3.07
CA CYS A 44 -5.72 19.90 2.32
C CYS A 44 -6.84 20.76 2.89
N GLU A 45 -7.95 20.14 3.32
CA GLU A 45 -9.11 20.82 3.90
C GLU A 45 -8.83 21.42 5.28
N ASN A 46 -7.87 20.87 6.01
CA ASN A 46 -7.52 21.27 7.37
C ASN A 46 -6.22 22.07 7.49
N THR A 47 -5.58 22.41 6.37
CA THR A 47 -4.33 23.16 6.27
C THR A 47 -4.49 24.44 5.46
N THR A 48 -3.52 25.37 5.56
CA THR A 48 -3.53 26.68 4.88
C THR A 48 -2.90 26.60 3.48
N GLU A 49 -2.94 27.67 2.70
CA GLU A 49 -2.27 27.76 1.40
C GLU A 49 -0.74 27.75 1.48
N HIS A 50 -0.18 27.99 2.66
CA HIS A 50 1.27 27.96 2.90
C HIS A 50 1.80 26.55 3.13
N ASP A 51 0.91 25.61 3.50
CA ASP A 51 1.27 24.21 3.77
C ASP A 51 1.45 23.43 2.46
N LYS A 52 2.37 22.48 2.45
CA LYS A 52 2.63 21.57 1.34
C LYS A 52 2.39 20.12 1.75
N ILE A 53 1.82 19.36 0.84
CA ILE A 53 1.54 17.93 1.02
C ILE A 53 2.31 17.15 -0.05
N ILE A 54 3.13 16.19 0.37
CA ILE A 54 3.78 15.24 -0.52
C ILE A 54 2.97 13.96 -0.48
N SER A 55 2.36 13.60 -1.60
CA SER A 55 1.48 12.43 -1.70
C SER A 55 2.13 11.37 -2.56
N ILE A 56 2.44 10.24 -1.94
CA ILE A 56 3.26 9.18 -2.54
C ILE A 56 2.39 7.95 -2.80
N ASP A 57 2.50 7.37 -3.98
CA ASP A 57 1.97 6.03 -4.27
C ASP A 57 2.84 5.31 -5.30
N LYS A 58 2.89 3.99 -5.19
CA LYS A 58 3.54 3.12 -6.18
C LYS A 58 2.68 2.92 -7.43
N ASP A 59 1.36 2.99 -7.27
CA ASP A 59 0.40 2.77 -8.35
C ASP A 59 0.13 4.07 -9.12
N LEU A 60 0.60 4.09 -10.37
CA LEU A 60 0.35 5.21 -11.29
C LEU A 60 -1.15 5.46 -11.55
N ASN A 61 -2.01 4.45 -11.42
CA ASN A 61 -3.45 4.63 -11.62
C ASN A 61 -4.06 5.34 -10.40
N ALA A 62 -3.61 5.01 -9.19
CA ALA A 62 -4.00 5.72 -7.97
C ALA A 62 -3.59 7.19 -8.03
N LEU A 63 -2.34 7.47 -8.46
CA LEU A 63 -1.86 8.85 -8.65
C LEU A 63 -2.71 9.64 -9.63
N LYS A 64 -2.96 9.12 -10.83
CA LYS A 64 -3.79 9.77 -11.83
C LYS A 64 -5.20 10.05 -11.33
N TYR A 65 -5.80 9.05 -10.68
CA TYR A 65 -7.13 9.21 -10.08
C TYR A 65 -7.15 10.32 -9.02
N ALA A 66 -6.14 10.35 -8.13
CA ALA A 66 -6.05 11.36 -7.09
C ALA A 66 -5.78 12.76 -7.68
N GLU A 67 -4.91 12.89 -8.68
CA GLU A 67 -4.65 14.15 -9.39
C GLU A 67 -5.94 14.74 -10.00
N GLU A 68 -6.76 13.90 -10.63
CA GLU A 68 -8.05 14.32 -11.21
C GLU A 68 -9.05 14.77 -10.15
N ASN A 69 -9.09 14.09 -9.01
CA ASN A 69 -10.05 14.35 -7.95
C ASN A 69 -9.62 15.44 -6.94
N LEU A 70 -8.34 15.79 -6.92
CA LEU A 70 -7.77 16.79 -6.01
C LEU A 70 -7.33 18.07 -6.73
N THR A 71 -7.86 18.33 -7.91
CA THR A 71 -7.53 19.50 -8.76
C THR A 71 -7.64 20.83 -8.02
N SER A 72 -8.62 20.95 -7.11
CA SER A 72 -8.83 22.15 -6.29
C SER A 72 -7.65 22.45 -5.35
N TYR A 73 -6.81 21.47 -5.08
CA TYR A 73 -5.68 21.56 -4.14
C TYR A 73 -4.32 21.40 -4.83
N LYS A 74 -4.26 21.41 -6.16
CA LYS A 74 -3.06 21.13 -6.95
C LYS A 74 -1.84 21.98 -6.56
N GLU A 75 -2.04 23.22 -6.13
CA GLU A 75 -0.97 24.12 -5.73
C GLU A 75 -0.33 23.74 -4.37
N LYS A 76 -1.06 22.93 -3.58
CA LYS A 76 -0.60 22.43 -2.27
C LYS A 76 0.05 21.06 -2.35
N ILE A 77 -0.24 20.27 -3.38
CA ILE A 77 0.10 18.85 -3.44
C ILE A 77 1.25 18.62 -4.42
N ILE A 78 2.23 17.86 -3.96
CA ILE A 78 3.30 17.29 -4.79
C ILE A 78 3.03 15.78 -4.90
N PHE A 79 2.60 15.34 -6.08
CA PHE A 79 2.38 13.91 -6.34
C PHE A 79 3.67 13.23 -6.73
N VAL A 80 3.96 12.10 -6.09
CA VAL A 80 5.21 11.34 -6.30
C VAL A 80 4.88 9.88 -6.58
N ASN A 81 5.31 9.39 -7.75
CA ASN A 81 5.29 7.96 -8.01
C ASN A 81 6.50 7.30 -7.36
N GLY A 82 6.29 6.59 -6.27
CA GLY A 82 7.37 5.99 -5.51
C GLY A 82 6.90 5.13 -4.36
N ASN A 83 7.87 4.58 -3.65
CA ASN A 83 7.65 3.82 -2.43
C ASN A 83 7.95 4.70 -1.22
N PHE A 84 7.05 4.77 -0.26
CA PHE A 84 7.32 5.50 1.00
C PHE A 84 8.54 4.96 1.77
N GLY A 85 8.98 3.71 1.51
CA GLY A 85 10.24 3.18 2.03
C GLY A 85 11.47 3.95 1.55
N ASP A 86 11.36 4.65 0.41
CA ASP A 86 12.42 5.47 -0.19
C ASP A 86 12.25 6.97 0.13
N ILE A 87 11.44 7.30 1.13
CA ILE A 87 11.07 8.68 1.48
C ILE A 87 12.28 9.62 1.60
N ARG A 88 13.41 9.11 2.11
CA ARG A 88 14.63 9.91 2.24
C ARG A 88 15.13 10.41 0.88
N ASN A 89 15.16 9.54 -0.12
CA ASN A 89 15.61 9.88 -1.47
C ASN A 89 14.59 10.82 -2.14
N ILE A 90 13.29 10.53 -1.97
CA ILE A 90 12.21 11.39 -2.47
C ILE A 90 12.34 12.82 -1.92
N LEU A 91 12.60 12.99 -0.63
CA LEU A 91 12.76 14.31 -0.02
C LEU A 91 14.03 15.02 -0.51
N ILE A 92 15.12 14.29 -0.75
CA ILE A 92 16.36 14.84 -1.34
C ILE A 92 16.09 15.35 -2.76
N ASP A 93 15.41 14.57 -3.58
CA ASP A 93 15.09 14.92 -4.97
C ASP A 93 14.17 16.16 -5.06
N LEU A 94 13.32 16.36 -4.05
CA LEU A 94 12.45 17.54 -3.91
C LEU A 94 13.13 18.74 -3.23
N ASP A 95 14.41 18.64 -2.84
CA ASP A 95 15.15 19.62 -2.02
C ASP A 95 14.45 19.96 -0.69
N ILE A 96 13.79 18.97 -0.09
CA ILE A 96 13.07 19.10 1.18
C ILE A 96 13.92 18.49 2.31
N ARG A 97 14.31 19.32 3.27
CA ARG A 97 15.17 18.90 4.38
C ARG A 97 14.42 18.38 5.61
N LYS A 98 13.19 18.85 5.78
CA LYS A 98 12.37 18.54 6.96
C LYS A 98 10.90 18.40 6.54
N ILE A 99 10.22 17.41 7.12
CA ILE A 99 8.77 17.29 7.13
C ILE A 99 8.26 17.51 8.55
N THR A 100 7.02 17.96 8.68
CA THR A 100 6.38 18.23 9.98
C THR A 100 5.54 17.05 10.45
N GLY A 101 5.13 16.18 9.52
CA GLY A 101 4.38 14.97 9.84
C GLY A 101 4.26 14.05 8.64
N ILE A 102 3.97 12.79 8.94
CA ILE A 102 3.72 11.75 7.94
C ILE A 102 2.55 10.88 8.38
N VAL A 103 1.67 10.53 7.45
CA VAL A 103 0.65 9.51 7.63
C VAL A 103 0.93 8.34 6.69
N LEU A 104 0.76 7.12 7.23
CA LEU A 104 0.85 5.86 6.50
C LEU A 104 -0.38 5.02 6.84
N ASP A 105 -1.24 4.79 5.86
CA ASP A 105 -2.36 3.85 5.95
C ASP A 105 -1.93 2.50 5.35
N LEU A 106 -1.27 1.70 6.21
CA LEU A 106 -0.64 0.47 5.78
C LEU A 106 -1.68 -0.64 5.63
N GLY A 107 -1.82 -1.14 4.41
CA GLY A 107 -2.75 -2.21 4.10
C GLY A 107 -2.90 -2.41 2.60
N LEU A 108 -3.92 -3.19 2.23
CA LEU A 108 -4.35 -3.35 0.86
C LEU A 108 -5.51 -2.39 0.59
N SER A 109 -5.48 -1.69 -0.53
CA SER A 109 -6.62 -0.87 -0.96
C SER A 109 -7.81 -1.76 -1.30
N SER A 110 -9.04 -1.24 -1.14
CA SER A 110 -10.25 -1.94 -1.56
C SER A 110 -10.19 -2.34 -3.04
N TYR A 111 -9.57 -1.52 -3.89
CA TYR A 111 -9.32 -1.82 -5.29
C TYR A 111 -8.45 -3.07 -5.48
N GLN A 112 -7.37 -3.21 -4.69
CA GLN A 112 -6.51 -4.40 -4.73
C GLN A 112 -7.20 -5.66 -4.21
N LEU A 113 -8.10 -5.52 -3.23
CA LEU A 113 -8.89 -6.65 -2.72
C LEU A 113 -9.97 -7.09 -3.70
N GLU A 114 -10.51 -6.19 -4.50
CA GLU A 114 -11.52 -6.46 -5.52
C GLU A 114 -10.89 -6.91 -6.85
N ALA A 115 -9.67 -6.51 -7.13
CA ALA A 115 -8.92 -6.96 -8.29
C ALA A 115 -8.67 -8.49 -8.21
N GLU A 116 -8.64 -9.15 -9.36
CA GLU A 116 -8.54 -10.62 -9.51
C GLU A 116 -7.13 -11.17 -9.18
N ASP A 117 -6.48 -10.69 -8.11
CA ASP A 117 -5.04 -10.86 -7.89
C ASP A 117 -4.68 -11.86 -6.79
N GLY A 118 -5.59 -12.75 -6.43
CA GLY A 118 -5.33 -13.83 -5.45
C GLY A 118 -5.47 -13.41 -3.99
N PHE A 119 -5.88 -12.18 -3.69
CA PHE A 119 -6.15 -11.72 -2.32
C PHE A 119 -7.49 -12.19 -1.77
N SER A 120 -8.43 -12.59 -2.63
CA SER A 120 -9.75 -13.04 -2.23
C SER A 120 -9.82 -14.56 -2.21
N PHE A 121 -10.21 -15.13 -1.08
CA PHE A 121 -10.57 -16.56 -0.98
C PHE A 121 -11.99 -16.85 -1.45
N MET A 122 -12.78 -15.83 -1.79
CA MET A 122 -14.15 -15.96 -2.31
C MET A 122 -14.18 -16.09 -3.84
N LYS A 123 -13.07 -15.78 -4.51
CA LYS A 123 -12.96 -15.85 -5.98
C LYS A 123 -11.90 -16.89 -6.36
N ASP A 124 -12.15 -17.66 -7.41
CA ASP A 124 -11.16 -18.58 -7.99
C ASP A 124 -10.26 -17.80 -8.94
N THR A 125 -9.22 -17.20 -8.36
CA THR A 125 -8.22 -16.39 -9.07
C THR A 125 -6.84 -16.98 -8.89
N GLY A 126 -5.89 -16.58 -9.75
CA GLY A 126 -4.49 -16.99 -9.61
C GLY A 126 -3.88 -16.54 -8.28
N LEU A 127 -2.92 -17.30 -7.75
CA LEU A 127 -2.17 -17.00 -6.53
C LEU A 127 -1.03 -16.01 -6.80
N ASP A 128 -1.35 -14.81 -7.30
CA ASP A 128 -0.35 -13.75 -7.47
C ASP A 128 0.01 -13.14 -6.11
N MET A 129 -0.95 -12.54 -5.43
CA MET A 129 -0.82 -11.88 -4.13
C MET A 129 0.28 -10.78 -4.04
N ARG A 130 0.79 -10.29 -5.19
CA ARG A 130 1.70 -9.15 -5.20
C ARG A 130 0.89 -7.86 -5.19
N ALA A 131 1.12 -7.02 -4.21
CA ALA A 131 0.55 -5.67 -4.18
C ALA A 131 1.07 -4.79 -5.35
N TYR A 132 2.24 -5.14 -5.89
CA TYR A 132 2.84 -4.49 -7.05
C TYR A 132 3.33 -5.55 -8.05
N LYS A 133 2.62 -5.68 -9.17
CA LYS A 133 2.85 -6.77 -10.14
C LYS A 133 4.18 -6.76 -10.88
N ARG A 134 4.90 -5.63 -10.87
CA ARG A 134 6.18 -5.48 -11.60
C ARG A 134 7.38 -6.02 -10.83
N GLU A 135 7.23 -6.32 -9.55
CA GLU A 135 8.35 -6.73 -8.68
C GLU A 135 7.97 -7.92 -7.82
N GLY A 136 8.97 -8.72 -7.46
CA GLY A 136 8.83 -9.86 -6.58
C GLY A 136 8.28 -11.11 -7.27
N ILE A 137 8.21 -12.20 -6.49
CA ILE A 137 7.67 -13.50 -6.89
C ILE A 137 6.22 -13.63 -6.43
N THR A 138 5.42 -14.38 -7.16
CA THR A 138 4.03 -14.65 -6.81
C THR A 138 3.92 -15.64 -5.64
N ALA A 139 2.80 -15.62 -4.92
CA ALA A 139 2.53 -16.64 -3.91
C ALA A 139 2.50 -18.05 -4.52
N GLY A 140 2.00 -18.19 -5.74
CA GLY A 140 2.04 -19.44 -6.48
C GLY A 140 3.48 -19.91 -6.75
N GLU A 141 4.39 -19.02 -7.12
CA GLU A 141 5.82 -19.36 -7.29
C GLU A 141 6.47 -19.77 -5.97
N VAL A 142 6.22 -19.05 -4.88
CA VAL A 142 6.69 -19.43 -3.53
C VAL A 142 6.22 -20.84 -3.19
N LEU A 143 4.92 -21.09 -3.29
CA LEU A 143 4.36 -22.41 -3.00
C LEU A 143 4.87 -23.52 -3.92
N ASN A 144 5.28 -23.22 -5.14
CA ASN A 144 5.81 -24.21 -6.08
C ASN A 144 7.32 -24.40 -6.02
N SER A 145 8.11 -23.44 -5.51
CA SER A 145 9.58 -23.47 -5.58
C SER A 145 10.28 -23.60 -4.23
N TYR A 146 9.78 -23.00 -3.15
CA TYR A 146 10.44 -23.00 -1.85
C TYR A 146 10.57 -24.42 -1.28
N ASP A 147 11.65 -24.72 -0.59
CA ASP A 147 11.81 -25.98 0.12
C ASP A 147 10.96 -26.05 1.39
N LYS A 148 11.00 -27.18 2.10
CA LYS A 148 10.17 -27.39 3.29
C LYS A 148 10.54 -26.43 4.41
N ASP A 149 11.82 -26.17 4.61
CA ASP A 149 12.34 -25.39 5.73
C ASP A 149 12.08 -23.90 5.49
N ASP A 150 12.22 -23.43 4.24
CA ASP A 150 11.85 -22.08 3.83
C ASP A 150 10.35 -21.82 4.03
N LEU A 151 9.48 -22.77 3.66
CA LEU A 151 8.04 -22.66 3.89
C LEU A 151 7.69 -22.63 5.37
N ILE A 152 8.34 -23.46 6.21
CA ILE A 152 8.13 -23.44 7.66
C ILE A 152 8.49 -22.05 8.19
N SER A 153 9.69 -21.57 7.89
CA SER A 153 10.17 -20.24 8.32
C SER A 153 9.23 -19.12 7.91
N LEU A 154 8.73 -19.17 6.68
CA LEU A 154 7.78 -18.18 6.15
C LEU A 154 6.45 -18.19 6.93
N PHE A 155 5.89 -19.37 7.14
CA PHE A 155 4.59 -19.52 7.83
C PHE A 155 4.69 -19.22 9.33
N GLU A 156 5.80 -19.54 9.98
CA GLU A 156 6.02 -19.15 11.37
C GLU A 156 6.21 -17.64 11.52
N LYS A 157 7.10 -17.08 10.71
CA LYS A 157 7.51 -15.67 10.84
C LYS A 157 6.42 -14.68 10.44
N TYR A 158 5.68 -14.97 9.38
CA TYR A 158 4.72 -14.02 8.79
C TYR A 158 3.27 -14.47 8.93
N GLY A 159 3.03 -15.77 9.10
CA GLY A 159 1.68 -16.32 9.27
C GLY A 159 1.33 -16.65 10.71
N GLU A 160 2.28 -16.57 11.64
CA GLU A 160 2.11 -16.95 13.06
C GLU A 160 1.49 -18.35 13.23
N ILE A 161 1.77 -19.27 12.27
CA ILE A 161 1.15 -20.60 12.22
C ILE A 161 1.92 -21.55 13.14
N GLY A 162 1.33 -21.91 14.29
CA GLY A 162 1.97 -22.82 15.25
C GLY A 162 2.23 -24.25 14.77
N ASN A 163 1.66 -24.66 13.65
CA ASN A 163 1.86 -25.98 13.02
C ASN A 163 2.36 -25.86 11.58
N ALA A 164 3.31 -24.94 11.36
CA ALA A 164 3.87 -24.62 10.05
C ALA A 164 4.51 -25.86 9.38
N GLU A 165 5.13 -26.75 10.16
CA GLU A 165 5.74 -27.97 9.62
C GLU A 165 4.73 -28.88 8.93
N ARG A 166 3.57 -29.07 9.52
CA ARG A 166 2.49 -29.89 8.94
C ARG A 166 1.96 -29.27 7.65
N LEU A 167 1.77 -27.94 7.65
CA LEU A 167 1.33 -27.20 6.47
C LEU A 167 2.35 -27.31 5.32
N ALA A 168 3.61 -27.03 5.60
CA ALA A 168 4.70 -27.15 4.63
C ALA A 168 4.80 -28.57 4.07
N GLY A 169 4.72 -29.58 4.95
CA GLY A 169 4.71 -30.98 4.53
C GLY A 169 3.56 -31.32 3.59
N ALA A 170 2.35 -30.82 3.85
CA ALA A 170 1.20 -31.02 2.98
C ALA A 170 1.40 -30.38 1.59
N ILE A 171 1.98 -29.16 1.55
CA ILE A 171 2.31 -28.45 0.30
C ILE A 171 3.32 -29.24 -0.52
N ILE A 172 4.43 -29.68 0.10
CA ILE A 172 5.46 -30.49 -0.57
C ILE A 172 4.90 -31.79 -1.12
N ASN A 173 4.06 -32.50 -0.35
CA ASN A 173 3.43 -33.72 -0.82
C ASN A 173 2.52 -33.47 -2.02
N LYS A 174 1.75 -32.38 -2.03
CA LYS A 174 0.92 -32.01 -3.16
C LYS A 174 1.72 -31.67 -4.41
N ARG A 175 2.89 -31.02 -4.28
CA ARG A 175 3.82 -30.80 -5.41
C ARG A 175 4.27 -32.09 -6.10
N ARG A 176 4.49 -33.16 -5.31
CA ARG A 176 4.94 -34.46 -5.84
C ARG A 176 3.85 -35.15 -6.65
N SER A 177 2.59 -34.91 -6.32
CA SER A 177 1.44 -35.54 -6.99
C SER A 177 0.95 -34.79 -8.23
N ALA A 178 1.32 -33.53 -8.41
CA ALA A 178 0.91 -32.71 -9.53
C ALA A 178 2.02 -31.75 -9.99
N LYS A 179 2.21 -31.61 -11.31
CA LYS A 179 3.12 -30.59 -11.86
C LYS A 179 2.49 -29.19 -11.68
N ARG A 180 3.11 -28.33 -10.87
CA ARG A 180 2.64 -26.96 -10.57
C ARG A 180 1.19 -26.94 -10.04
N PRO A 181 0.94 -27.47 -8.85
CA PRO A 181 -0.39 -27.56 -8.26
C PRO A 181 -0.97 -26.21 -7.84
N TRP A 182 -0.13 -25.20 -7.73
CA TRP A 182 -0.53 -23.87 -7.27
C TRP A 182 -0.42 -22.87 -8.43
N ARG A 183 -1.53 -22.23 -8.74
CA ARG A 183 -1.64 -21.24 -9.82
C ARG A 183 -2.16 -19.93 -9.29
#